data_91096a5ea3c2a1c29780abf740c3b6de
#
_entry.id   91096a5ea3c2a1c29780abf740c3b6de
#
_cell.length_a   1.000
_cell.length_b   1.000
_cell.length_c   1.000
_cell.angle_alpha   90.00
_cell.angle_beta   90.00
_cell.angle_gamma   90.00
#
_symmetry.space_group_name_H-M   'P 1'
#
loop_
_entity.id
_entity.type
_entity.pdbx_description
1 polymer ?
#
loop_
_entity_poly.entity_id
_entity_poly.type
_entity_poly.pdbx_seq_one_letter_code
_entity_poly.pdbx_strand_id
1 'polypeptide(L)'
;SSLWKQSGHWDKYREDMFSAQGFSCCGAHNDVFGLKPMNCPGHCVMFSHQPRSYRAPPMRLAEFSPLHRNEASGALSGLTRVRRFHQDDAHVFCTPSQVSEEIESMLHMLSLAYRVFGFGDRFELVLSTRPENYLGQVSAWDQAEASLKEALDASGKTWSLNEGDGAFYGPKIDIRLVDAMGRKHQTATIQLDFQLPERFKLEYAQPLNSGNAYCLLYTSDA
;
A
#
# COMPACT_ATOMS: atom_id res chain seq x y z
N SER A 1 -14.85 5.67 12.72
CA SER A 1 -14.51 4.21 12.78
C SER A 1 -15.16 3.37 11.67
N SER A 2 -16.20 3.86 10.98
CA SER A 2 -16.86 3.12 9.87
C SER A 2 -15.90 2.80 8.72
N LEU A 3 -15.10 3.76 8.31
CA LEU A 3 -14.09 3.60 7.24
C LEU A 3 -13.10 2.47 7.54
N TRP A 4 -12.60 2.40 8.77
CA TRP A 4 -11.63 1.39 9.21
C TRP A 4 -12.24 -0.01 9.33
N LYS A 5 -13.54 -0.09 9.65
CA LYS A 5 -14.29 -1.36 9.63
C LYS A 5 -14.50 -1.84 8.19
N GLN A 6 -14.92 -0.94 7.30
CA GLN A 6 -15.11 -1.25 5.88
C GLN A 6 -13.83 -1.77 5.25
N SER A 7 -12.70 -1.13 5.48
CA SER A 7 -11.40 -1.53 4.94
C SER A 7 -10.80 -2.78 5.60
N GLY A 8 -11.34 -3.25 6.74
CA GLY A 8 -10.81 -4.40 7.50
C GLY A 8 -9.65 -4.06 8.43
N HIS A 9 -9.16 -2.83 8.41
CA HIS A 9 -8.06 -2.41 9.30
C HIS A 9 -8.48 -2.45 10.77
N TRP A 10 -9.74 -2.19 11.09
CA TRP A 10 -10.23 -2.24 12.46
C TRP A 10 -10.07 -3.61 13.11
N ASP A 11 -10.23 -4.68 12.33
CA ASP A 11 -10.17 -6.04 12.84
C ASP A 11 -8.74 -6.57 12.95
N LYS A 12 -7.84 -6.12 12.07
CA LYS A 12 -6.48 -6.63 11.94
C LYS A 12 -5.39 -5.68 12.45
N TYR A 13 -5.67 -4.37 12.53
CA TYR A 13 -4.67 -3.34 12.78
C TYR A 13 -5.06 -2.38 13.92
N ARG A 14 -6.11 -2.69 14.66
CA ARG A 14 -6.66 -1.81 15.72
C ARG A 14 -5.64 -1.49 16.81
N GLU A 15 -4.81 -2.45 17.18
CA GLU A 15 -3.81 -2.29 18.25
C GLU A 15 -2.75 -1.26 17.89
N ASP A 16 -2.46 -1.12 16.60
CA ASP A 16 -1.51 -0.15 16.06
C ASP A 16 -2.14 1.20 15.71
N MET A 17 -3.41 1.42 16.06
CA MET A 17 -4.11 2.67 15.80
C MET A 17 -4.25 3.51 17.06
N PHE A 18 -3.95 4.81 16.96
CA PHE A 18 -4.35 5.78 17.97
C PHE A 18 -5.85 6.08 17.86
N SER A 19 -6.51 6.09 18.99
CA SER A 19 -7.89 6.58 19.11
C SER A 19 -7.94 7.92 19.84
N ALA A 20 -8.82 8.80 19.38
CA ALA A 20 -9.13 10.06 20.04
C ALA A 20 -10.60 10.10 20.39
N GLN A 21 -10.93 10.55 21.60
CA GLN A 21 -12.29 10.72 22.05
C GLN A 21 -12.61 12.20 22.13
N GLY A 22 -13.65 12.62 21.42
CA GLY A 22 -14.13 14.00 21.48
C GLY A 22 -14.92 14.24 22.76
N PHE A 23 -14.69 15.37 23.41
CA PHE A 23 -15.55 15.87 24.48
C PHE A 23 -16.65 16.73 23.84
N SER A 24 -17.88 16.25 23.86
CA SER A 24 -19.02 17.09 23.47
C SER A 24 -19.46 17.95 24.65
N CYS A 25 -19.44 19.26 24.47
CA CYS A 25 -19.99 20.20 25.47
C CYS A 25 -21.53 20.19 25.54
N CYS A 26 -22.21 19.48 24.64
CA CYS A 26 -23.68 19.50 24.49
C CYS A 26 -24.33 18.12 24.55
N GLY A 27 -23.75 17.15 25.23
CA GLY A 27 -24.41 15.89 25.61
C GLY A 27 -24.44 14.82 24.52
N ALA A 28 -24.04 13.62 24.91
CA ALA A 28 -24.53 12.33 24.42
C ALA A 28 -23.91 11.65 23.19
N HIS A 29 -22.77 12.07 22.64
CA HIS A 29 -22.05 11.19 21.72
C HIS A 29 -20.57 11.09 22.10
N ASN A 30 -20.18 9.97 22.71
CA ASN A 30 -18.77 9.57 22.84
C ASN A 30 -18.25 9.05 21.49
N ASP A 31 -18.11 9.96 20.52
CA ASP A 31 -17.56 9.56 19.22
C ASP A 31 -16.08 9.23 19.38
N VAL A 32 -15.73 8.02 19.03
CA VAL A 32 -14.34 7.57 18.96
C VAL A 32 -13.84 7.76 17.53
N PHE A 33 -12.83 8.60 17.38
CA PHE A 33 -12.12 8.83 16.15
C PHE A 33 -10.82 8.03 16.14
N GLY A 34 -10.43 7.52 14.99
CA GLY A 34 -9.10 6.94 14.78
C GLY A 34 -8.20 7.95 14.09
N LEU A 35 -6.98 8.16 14.59
CA LEU A 35 -5.96 8.85 13.81
C LEU A 35 -5.57 7.97 12.61
N LYS A 36 -5.36 8.59 11.48
CA LYS A 36 -5.09 7.91 10.21
C LYS A 36 -3.74 7.17 10.25
N PRO A 37 -3.71 5.81 10.18
CA PRO A 37 -2.45 5.05 10.09
C PRO A 37 -1.99 4.83 8.65
N MET A 38 -2.89 4.99 7.67
CA MET A 38 -2.68 4.75 6.23
C MET A 38 -3.59 5.65 5.40
N ASN A 39 -3.21 5.90 4.15
CA ASN A 39 -4.00 6.72 3.20
C ASN A 39 -4.95 5.87 2.33
N CYS A 40 -4.69 4.57 2.17
CA CYS A 40 -5.39 3.67 1.26
C CYS A 40 -6.92 3.76 1.32
N PRO A 41 -7.59 3.67 2.49
CA PRO A 41 -9.04 3.73 2.55
C PRO A 41 -9.62 5.08 2.14
N GLY A 42 -8.89 6.17 2.40
CA GLY A 42 -9.27 7.52 1.95
C GLY A 42 -9.27 7.64 0.44
N HIS A 43 -8.22 7.15 -0.22
CA HIS A 43 -8.12 7.14 -1.67
C HIS A 43 -9.18 6.24 -2.32
N CYS A 44 -9.53 5.11 -1.70
CA CYS A 44 -10.65 4.27 -2.16
C CYS A 44 -11.99 5.03 -2.15
N VAL A 45 -12.26 5.81 -1.09
CA VAL A 45 -13.45 6.67 -1.02
C VAL A 45 -13.41 7.75 -2.10
N MET A 46 -12.26 8.38 -2.31
CA MET A 46 -12.09 9.40 -3.38
C MET A 46 -12.33 8.79 -4.77
N PHE A 47 -11.80 7.59 -5.00
CA PHE A 47 -12.03 6.89 -6.27
C PHE A 47 -13.51 6.57 -6.49
N SER A 48 -14.21 6.06 -5.47
CA SER A 48 -15.62 5.65 -5.54
C SER A 48 -16.60 6.82 -5.61
N HIS A 49 -16.15 8.06 -5.34
CA HIS A 49 -17.02 9.23 -5.29
C HIS A 49 -17.68 9.58 -6.64
N GLN A 50 -17.06 9.20 -7.75
CA GLN A 50 -17.57 9.45 -9.10
C GLN A 50 -17.59 8.18 -9.94
N PRO A 51 -18.62 7.95 -10.77
CA PRO A 51 -18.61 6.89 -11.75
C PRO A 51 -17.41 7.00 -12.69
N ARG A 52 -16.73 5.89 -12.94
CA ARG A 52 -15.54 5.84 -13.80
C ARG A 52 -15.83 5.07 -15.07
N SER A 53 -15.30 5.56 -16.20
CA SER A 53 -15.29 4.82 -17.46
C SER A 53 -14.13 3.83 -17.49
N TYR A 54 -14.21 2.77 -18.27
CA TYR A 54 -13.11 1.84 -18.53
C TYR A 54 -11.85 2.51 -19.11
N ARG A 55 -11.98 3.73 -19.62
CA ARG A 55 -10.85 4.54 -20.14
C ARG A 55 -10.16 5.39 -19.05
N ALA A 56 -10.73 5.45 -17.85
CA ALA A 56 -10.17 6.25 -16.77
C ALA A 56 -8.94 5.62 -16.10
N PRO A 57 -8.87 4.28 -15.89
CA PRO A 57 -7.63 3.65 -15.39
C PRO A 57 -6.50 3.70 -16.45
N PRO A 58 -5.24 3.82 -16.02
CA PRO A 58 -4.78 3.90 -14.65
C PRO A 58 -4.97 5.31 -14.05
N MET A 59 -5.47 5.37 -12.82
CA MET A 59 -5.60 6.62 -12.06
C MET A 59 -4.64 6.61 -10.87
N ARG A 60 -3.83 7.63 -10.74
CA ARG A 60 -2.79 7.75 -9.73
C ARG A 60 -3.12 8.89 -8.77
N LEU A 61 -3.19 8.60 -7.48
CA LEU A 61 -3.40 9.57 -6.40
C LEU A 61 -2.19 9.55 -5.48
N ALA A 62 -1.62 10.73 -5.21
CA ALA A 62 -0.51 10.88 -4.28
C ALA A 62 -0.91 11.73 -3.07
N GLU A 63 -0.39 11.40 -1.91
CA GLU A 63 -0.65 12.08 -0.66
C GLU A 63 0.60 12.09 0.23
N PHE A 64 0.97 13.27 0.76
CA PHE A 64 2.12 13.49 1.64
C PHE A 64 1.71 13.89 3.06
N SER A 65 0.51 13.54 3.47
CA SER A 65 -0.04 13.93 4.76
C SER A 65 0.51 13.08 5.93
N PRO A 66 0.41 13.57 7.17
CA PRO A 66 0.92 12.85 8.33
C PRO A 66 0.09 11.58 8.61
N LEU A 67 0.80 10.53 8.95
CA LEU A 67 0.28 9.25 9.43
C LEU A 67 0.64 9.03 10.89
N HIS A 68 -0.16 8.21 11.58
CA HIS A 68 0.01 7.94 12.99
C HIS A 68 -0.14 6.45 13.26
N ARG A 69 0.91 5.84 13.81
CA ARG A 69 0.91 4.41 14.21
C ARG A 69 1.32 4.28 15.66
N ASN A 70 0.56 3.50 16.42
CA ASN A 70 0.83 3.25 17.82
C ASN A 70 1.90 2.16 17.98
N GLU A 71 3.08 2.44 17.45
CA GLU A 71 4.23 1.56 17.54
C GLU A 71 4.60 1.28 18.99
N ALA A 72 4.94 0.03 19.29
CA ALA A 72 5.42 -0.36 20.62
C ALA A 72 6.68 0.45 21.00
N SER A 73 6.80 0.84 22.26
CA SER A 73 7.92 1.68 22.73
C SER A 73 9.29 1.07 22.41
N GLY A 74 9.44 -0.25 22.55
CA GLY A 74 10.69 -0.95 22.24
C GLY A 74 11.03 -1.06 20.75
N ALA A 75 10.09 -0.77 19.86
CA ALA A 75 10.30 -0.79 18.40
C ALA A 75 10.76 0.56 17.85
N LEU A 76 10.70 1.63 18.65
CA LEU A 76 11.07 2.97 18.18
C LEU A 76 12.59 3.08 18.01
N SER A 77 13.03 3.63 16.88
CA SER A 77 14.43 3.77 16.50
C SER A 77 14.80 5.19 16.01
N GLY A 78 14.19 6.20 16.62
CA GLY A 78 14.44 7.60 16.22
C GLY A 78 13.86 7.91 14.83
N LEU A 79 14.66 8.42 13.91
CA LEU A 79 14.18 8.89 12.61
C LEU A 79 13.56 7.80 11.72
N THR A 80 13.97 6.55 11.86
CA THR A 80 13.57 5.46 10.98
C THR A 80 12.30 4.72 11.41
N ARG A 81 11.92 4.82 12.70
CA ARG A 81 10.67 4.23 13.20
C ARG A 81 10.09 5.07 14.32
N VAL A 82 9.05 5.82 14.00
CA VAL A 82 8.41 6.80 14.88
C VAL A 82 6.88 6.62 14.84
N ARG A 83 6.18 7.29 15.74
CA ARG A 83 4.72 7.17 15.85
C ARG A 83 3.94 8.16 14.96
N ARG A 84 4.59 9.26 14.56
CA ARG A 84 4.04 10.24 13.61
C ARG A 84 5.07 10.50 12.53
N PHE A 85 4.70 10.32 11.29
CA PHE A 85 5.59 10.45 10.13
C PHE A 85 4.81 10.86 8.88
N HIS A 86 5.52 11.19 7.83
CA HIS A 86 4.97 11.42 6.49
C HIS A 86 5.53 10.35 5.56
N GLN A 87 4.73 9.98 4.59
CA GLN A 87 5.15 9.12 3.49
C GLN A 87 4.94 9.86 2.17
N ASP A 88 5.82 9.63 1.22
CA ASP A 88 5.56 9.91 -0.19
C ASP A 88 4.72 8.74 -0.71
N ASP A 89 3.42 8.79 -0.44
CA ASP A 89 2.49 7.70 -0.66
C ASP A 89 1.65 7.93 -1.91
N ALA A 90 1.48 6.90 -2.72
CA ALA A 90 0.67 6.95 -3.91
C ALA A 90 -0.15 5.66 -4.08
N HIS A 91 -1.39 5.81 -4.58
CA HIS A 91 -2.29 4.72 -4.89
C HIS A 91 -2.64 4.75 -6.37
N VAL A 92 -2.33 3.67 -7.06
CA VAL A 92 -2.63 3.50 -8.48
C VAL A 92 -3.80 2.54 -8.63
N PHE A 93 -4.91 3.04 -9.14
CA PHE A 93 -6.08 2.25 -9.48
C PHE A 93 -5.99 1.84 -10.94
N CYS A 94 -5.76 0.56 -11.19
CA CYS A 94 -5.55 0.02 -12.52
C CYS A 94 -6.32 -1.29 -12.72
N THR A 95 -6.49 -1.67 -13.99
CA THR A 95 -7.02 -2.99 -14.34
C THR A 95 -5.96 -4.08 -14.19
N PRO A 96 -6.34 -5.35 -14.03
CA PRO A 96 -5.37 -6.45 -13.95
C PRO A 96 -4.37 -6.48 -15.12
N SER A 97 -4.79 -6.12 -16.32
CA SER A 97 -3.92 -6.07 -17.50
C SER A 97 -2.89 -4.93 -17.49
N GLN A 98 -3.07 -3.93 -16.62
CA GLN A 98 -2.17 -2.78 -16.50
C GLN A 98 -1.14 -2.94 -15.37
N VAL A 99 -1.28 -3.98 -14.54
CA VAL A 99 -0.45 -4.16 -13.34
C VAL A 99 1.03 -4.18 -13.66
N SER A 100 1.46 -4.97 -14.63
CA SER A 100 2.89 -5.10 -14.98
C SER A 100 3.48 -3.78 -15.46
N GLU A 101 2.77 -3.03 -16.30
CA GLU A 101 3.22 -1.73 -16.81
C GLU A 101 3.32 -0.69 -15.68
N GLU A 102 2.37 -0.68 -14.74
CA GLU A 102 2.40 0.22 -13.59
C GLU A 102 3.56 -0.10 -12.64
N ILE A 103 3.85 -1.38 -12.39
CA ILE A 103 5.00 -1.79 -11.56
C ILE A 103 6.31 -1.38 -12.23
N GLU A 104 6.46 -1.59 -13.52
CA GLU A 104 7.64 -1.16 -14.28
C GLU A 104 7.85 0.36 -14.18
N SER A 105 6.76 1.13 -14.33
CA SER A 105 6.78 2.59 -14.17
C SER A 105 7.22 3.02 -12.77
N MET A 106 6.74 2.33 -11.73
CA MET A 106 7.13 2.59 -10.33
C MET A 106 8.62 2.28 -10.09
N LEU A 107 9.12 1.16 -10.60
CA LEU A 107 10.54 0.78 -10.50
C LEU A 107 11.43 1.78 -11.24
N HIS A 108 10.97 2.31 -12.38
CA HIS A 108 11.67 3.37 -13.10
C HIS A 108 11.73 4.67 -12.29
N MET A 109 10.59 5.11 -11.74
CA MET A 109 10.51 6.31 -10.88
C MET A 109 11.41 6.17 -9.66
N LEU A 110 11.41 5.01 -9.00
CA LEU A 110 12.26 4.70 -7.87
C LEU A 110 13.75 4.83 -8.23
N SER A 111 14.18 4.24 -9.35
CA SER A 111 15.56 4.34 -9.83
C SER A 111 15.96 5.78 -10.12
N LEU A 112 15.04 6.58 -10.67
CA LEU A 112 15.27 8.01 -10.90
C LEU A 112 15.44 8.77 -9.58
N ALA A 113 14.52 8.57 -8.62
CA ALA A 113 14.57 9.22 -7.32
C ALA A 113 15.88 8.89 -6.57
N TYR A 114 16.25 7.62 -6.49
CA TYR A 114 17.46 7.21 -5.80
C TYR A 114 18.73 7.72 -6.47
N ARG A 115 18.72 7.87 -7.78
CA ARG A 115 19.83 8.48 -8.51
C ARG A 115 19.98 9.97 -8.18
N VAL A 116 18.85 10.69 -8.07
CA VAL A 116 18.84 12.12 -7.68
C VAL A 116 19.36 12.29 -6.24
N PHE A 117 19.00 11.39 -5.33
CA PHE A 117 19.51 11.40 -3.95
C PHE A 117 20.94 10.85 -3.79
N GLY A 118 21.61 10.45 -4.88
CA GLY A 118 22.97 9.96 -4.85
C GLY A 118 23.14 8.50 -4.41
N PHE A 119 22.04 7.75 -4.26
CA PHE A 119 22.11 6.32 -3.96
C PHE A 119 22.42 5.47 -5.20
N GLY A 120 22.10 5.97 -6.40
CA GLY A 120 22.26 5.22 -7.64
C GLY A 120 21.39 3.97 -7.66
N ASP A 121 21.95 2.88 -8.16
CA ASP A 121 21.27 1.57 -8.19
C ASP A 121 21.65 0.67 -7.01
N ARG A 122 22.12 1.24 -5.90
CA ARG A 122 22.53 0.51 -4.69
C ARG A 122 21.35 0.19 -3.78
N PHE A 123 20.33 -0.43 -4.31
CA PHE A 123 19.18 -0.91 -3.55
C PHE A 123 18.90 -2.38 -3.86
N GLU A 124 18.32 -3.06 -2.90
CA GLU A 124 17.90 -4.45 -3.03
C GLU A 124 16.38 -4.49 -3.22
N LEU A 125 15.93 -5.31 -4.16
CA LEU A 125 14.52 -5.64 -4.34
C LEU A 125 14.23 -6.98 -3.70
N VAL A 126 13.17 -7.04 -2.90
CA VAL A 126 12.77 -8.26 -2.18
C VAL A 126 11.29 -8.50 -2.40
N LEU A 127 10.94 -9.63 -3.04
CA LEU A 127 9.55 -10.05 -3.18
C LEU A 127 9.11 -10.77 -1.92
N SER A 128 8.15 -10.19 -1.20
CA SER A 128 7.55 -10.76 0.01
C SER A 128 6.21 -11.38 -0.34
N THR A 129 6.09 -12.70 -0.12
CA THR A 129 4.94 -13.50 -0.52
C THR A 129 3.92 -13.69 0.59
N ARG A 130 2.85 -14.42 0.32
CA ARG A 130 1.70 -14.65 1.19
C ARG A 130 2.10 -15.11 2.60
N PRO A 131 1.69 -14.38 3.67
CA PRO A 131 1.89 -14.78 5.06
C PRO A 131 0.92 -15.90 5.47
N GLU A 132 1.12 -16.50 6.65
CA GLU A 132 0.19 -17.51 7.20
C GLU A 132 -1.21 -16.91 7.43
N ASN A 133 -1.30 -15.68 7.92
CA ASN A 133 -2.55 -14.97 8.21
C ASN A 133 -2.87 -13.97 7.11
N TYR A 134 -3.45 -14.43 6.01
CA TYR A 134 -3.82 -13.61 4.85
C TYR A 134 -5.33 -13.47 4.66
N LEU A 135 -5.75 -12.55 3.81
CA LEU A 135 -7.12 -12.37 3.34
C LEU A 135 -7.26 -12.80 1.87
N GLY A 136 -8.47 -13.22 1.51
CA GLY A 136 -8.82 -13.53 0.13
C GLY A 136 -8.54 -14.97 -0.29
N GLN A 137 -8.68 -15.22 -1.58
CA GLN A 137 -8.52 -16.54 -2.18
C GLN A 137 -7.06 -16.84 -2.53
N VAL A 138 -6.62 -18.09 -2.33
CA VAL A 138 -5.26 -18.53 -2.66
C VAL A 138 -4.91 -18.23 -4.13
N SER A 139 -5.85 -18.50 -5.05
CA SER A 139 -5.64 -18.27 -6.49
C SER A 139 -5.37 -16.82 -6.83
N ALA A 140 -5.99 -15.87 -6.11
CA ALA A 140 -5.72 -14.44 -6.31
C ALA A 140 -4.32 -14.06 -5.84
N TRP A 141 -3.86 -14.66 -4.74
CA TRP A 141 -2.49 -14.50 -4.27
C TRP A 141 -1.47 -15.04 -5.24
N ASP A 142 -1.68 -16.28 -5.73
CA ASP A 142 -0.77 -16.94 -6.68
C ASP A 142 -0.65 -16.10 -7.97
N GLN A 143 -1.76 -15.54 -8.45
CA GLN A 143 -1.75 -14.65 -9.61
C GLN A 143 -1.03 -13.33 -9.32
N ALA A 144 -1.25 -12.72 -8.17
CA ALA A 144 -0.61 -11.47 -7.77
C ALA A 144 0.92 -11.66 -7.60
N GLU A 145 1.34 -12.73 -6.94
CA GLU A 145 2.75 -13.06 -6.78
C GLU A 145 3.43 -13.33 -8.12
N ALA A 146 2.75 -14.04 -9.03
CA ALA A 146 3.24 -14.28 -10.38
C ALA A 146 3.43 -12.95 -11.16
N SER A 147 2.47 -12.04 -11.07
CA SER A 147 2.55 -10.72 -11.73
C SER A 147 3.70 -9.86 -11.19
N LEU A 148 3.91 -9.85 -9.85
CA LEU A 148 5.05 -9.14 -9.26
C LEU A 148 6.38 -9.75 -9.66
N LYS A 149 6.46 -11.07 -9.67
CA LYS A 149 7.66 -11.80 -10.10
C LYS A 149 7.99 -11.51 -11.57
N GLU A 150 7.00 -11.58 -12.45
CA GLU A 150 7.18 -11.28 -13.88
C GLU A 150 7.70 -9.85 -14.09
N ALA A 151 7.13 -8.87 -13.40
CA ALA A 151 7.58 -7.48 -13.47
C ALA A 151 9.02 -7.31 -12.95
N LEU A 152 9.41 -8.00 -11.88
CA LEU A 152 10.76 -8.00 -11.36
C LEU A 152 11.75 -8.63 -12.35
N ASP A 153 11.41 -9.77 -12.93
CA ASP A 153 12.23 -10.45 -13.93
C ASP A 153 12.41 -9.57 -15.19
N ALA A 154 11.34 -8.91 -15.65
CA ALA A 154 11.38 -7.99 -16.78
C ALA A 154 12.22 -6.72 -16.51
N SER A 155 12.31 -6.29 -15.25
CA SER A 155 13.11 -5.11 -14.87
C SER A 155 14.61 -5.26 -15.10
N GLY A 156 15.11 -6.50 -15.25
CA GLY A 156 16.52 -6.81 -15.38
C GLY A 156 17.35 -6.55 -14.11
N LYS A 157 16.70 -6.21 -12.99
CA LYS A 157 17.36 -5.99 -11.69
C LYS A 157 17.46 -7.30 -10.92
N THR A 158 18.49 -7.41 -10.08
CA THR A 158 18.59 -8.53 -9.14
C THR A 158 17.60 -8.37 -8.00
N TRP A 159 16.89 -9.42 -7.69
CA TRP A 159 15.95 -9.47 -6.58
C TRP A 159 16.05 -10.78 -5.81
N SER A 160 15.50 -10.80 -4.62
CA SER A 160 15.44 -11.99 -3.75
C SER A 160 14.02 -12.26 -3.28
N LEU A 161 13.75 -13.49 -2.88
CA LEU A 161 12.47 -13.91 -2.33
C LEU A 161 12.53 -13.87 -0.80
N ASN A 162 11.45 -13.39 -0.18
CA ASN A 162 11.20 -13.44 1.26
C ASN A 162 9.81 -14.07 1.49
N GLU A 163 9.81 -15.37 1.73
CA GLU A 163 8.57 -16.13 1.86
C GLU A 163 7.83 -15.78 3.15
N GLY A 164 6.51 -15.56 3.03
CA GLY A 164 5.63 -15.36 4.18
C GLY A 164 5.66 -13.95 4.80
N ASP A 165 6.36 -12.98 4.22
CA ASP A 165 6.50 -11.62 4.77
C ASP A 165 5.65 -10.56 4.04
N GLY A 166 4.71 -11.00 3.21
CA GLY A 166 3.74 -10.12 2.55
C GLY A 166 2.78 -9.47 3.54
N ALA A 167 2.10 -8.41 3.12
CA ALA A 167 1.02 -7.84 3.90
C ALA A 167 -0.18 -8.81 3.96
N PHE A 168 -1.03 -8.70 4.97
CA PHE A 168 -2.20 -9.60 5.09
C PHE A 168 -3.19 -9.46 3.92
N TYR A 169 -3.11 -8.38 3.15
CA TYR A 169 -4.02 -8.05 2.05
C TYR A 169 -3.39 -8.19 0.65
N GLY A 170 -2.09 -8.45 0.55
CA GLY A 170 -1.43 -8.65 -0.75
C GLY A 170 0.09 -8.82 -0.66
N PRO A 171 0.71 -9.38 -1.70
CA PRO A 171 2.16 -9.48 -1.81
C PRO A 171 2.79 -8.11 -2.07
N LYS A 172 4.07 -7.99 -1.77
CA LYS A 172 4.80 -6.72 -1.89
C LYS A 172 6.22 -6.89 -2.40
N ILE A 173 6.73 -5.86 -3.04
CA ILE A 173 8.14 -5.68 -3.35
C ILE A 173 8.69 -4.68 -2.34
N ASP A 174 9.54 -5.14 -1.43
CA ASP A 174 10.26 -4.27 -0.50
C ASP A 174 11.55 -3.78 -1.14
N ILE A 175 11.82 -2.50 -1.00
CA ILE A 175 13.02 -1.85 -1.49
C ILE A 175 13.89 -1.48 -0.29
N ARG A 176 15.12 -1.99 -0.27
CA ARG A 176 16.04 -1.82 0.85
C ARG A 176 17.32 -1.12 0.38
N LEU A 177 17.66 -0.03 1.07
CA LEU A 177 18.96 0.64 0.92
C LEU A 177 19.95 0.10 1.97
N VAL A 178 21.21 0.00 1.55
CA VAL A 178 22.30 -0.38 2.46
C VAL A 178 23.09 0.87 2.80
N ASP A 179 23.20 1.18 4.09
CA ASP A 179 23.98 2.34 4.57
C ASP A 179 25.49 2.05 4.54
N ALA A 180 26.29 3.09 4.86
CA ALA A 180 27.74 2.97 4.86
C ALA A 180 28.29 1.99 5.92
N MET A 181 27.45 1.60 6.89
CA MET A 181 27.82 0.62 7.94
C MET A 181 27.32 -0.80 7.59
N GLY A 182 26.74 -1.00 6.41
CA GLY A 182 26.19 -2.28 5.97
C GLY A 182 24.80 -2.61 6.54
N ARG A 183 24.12 -1.66 7.20
CA ARG A 183 22.76 -1.86 7.72
C ARG A 183 21.76 -1.67 6.61
N LYS A 184 20.76 -2.55 6.58
CA LYS A 184 19.67 -2.51 5.59
C LYS A 184 18.49 -1.71 6.15
N HIS A 185 18.03 -0.75 5.38
CA HIS A 185 16.85 0.08 5.70
C HIS A 185 15.82 -0.11 4.60
N GLN A 186 14.60 -0.48 4.97
CA GLN A 186 13.47 -0.49 4.04
C GLN A 186 13.04 0.96 3.81
N THR A 187 13.16 1.42 2.58
CA THR A 187 12.94 2.82 2.22
C THR A 187 11.72 3.01 1.32
N ALA A 188 11.26 1.96 0.68
CA ALA A 188 10.04 1.99 -0.12
C ALA A 188 9.42 0.60 -0.21
N THR A 189 8.13 0.56 -0.58
CA THR A 189 7.40 -0.68 -0.81
C THR A 189 6.44 -0.48 -1.98
N ILE A 190 6.40 -1.44 -2.90
CA ILE A 190 5.35 -1.54 -3.92
C ILE A 190 4.44 -2.69 -3.52
N GLN A 191 3.18 -2.42 -3.24
CA GLN A 191 2.20 -3.42 -2.79
C GLN A 191 1.10 -3.59 -3.82
N LEU A 192 0.71 -4.83 -4.06
CA LEU A 192 -0.45 -5.16 -4.89
C LEU A 192 -1.60 -5.57 -3.97
N ASP A 193 -2.61 -4.71 -3.87
CA ASP A 193 -3.79 -4.92 -3.05
C ASP A 193 -5.02 -5.16 -3.93
N PHE A 194 -5.62 -6.33 -3.79
CA PHE A 194 -6.88 -6.71 -4.44
C PHE A 194 -8.04 -6.85 -3.44
N GLN A 195 -7.80 -6.63 -2.15
CA GLN A 195 -8.81 -6.72 -1.10
C GLN A 195 -9.58 -5.42 -0.90
N LEU A 196 -8.88 -4.27 -0.87
CA LEU A 196 -9.55 -2.98 -0.72
C LEU A 196 -10.50 -2.68 -1.89
N PRO A 197 -10.15 -2.90 -3.16
CA PRO A 197 -11.09 -2.72 -4.27
C PRO A 197 -12.38 -3.52 -4.11
N GLU A 198 -12.30 -4.77 -3.67
CA GLU A 198 -13.47 -5.61 -3.41
C GLU A 198 -14.29 -5.08 -2.21
N ARG A 199 -13.63 -4.77 -1.10
CA ARG A 199 -14.29 -4.29 0.13
C ARG A 199 -14.97 -2.94 -0.06
N PHE A 200 -14.41 -2.06 -0.88
CA PHE A 200 -14.98 -0.75 -1.24
C PHE A 200 -15.90 -0.83 -2.45
N LYS A 201 -16.05 -2.02 -3.08
CA LYS A 201 -16.85 -2.23 -4.29
C LYS A 201 -16.50 -1.23 -5.38
N LEU A 202 -15.18 -1.08 -5.65
CA LEU A 202 -14.71 -0.17 -6.67
C LEU A 202 -15.03 -0.73 -8.05
N GLU A 203 -15.72 0.07 -8.87
CA GLU A 203 -16.23 -0.37 -10.17
C GLU A 203 -15.92 0.67 -11.24
N TYR A 204 -15.84 0.21 -12.49
CA TYR A 204 -15.80 1.03 -13.68
C TYR A 204 -16.82 0.54 -14.72
N ALA A 205 -17.36 1.45 -15.48
CA ALA A 205 -18.32 1.13 -16.55
C ALA A 205 -17.58 0.64 -17.79
N GLN A 206 -17.96 -0.53 -18.28
CA GLN A 206 -17.53 -1.07 -19.58
C GLN A 206 -18.57 -0.77 -20.66
N PRO A 207 -18.21 -0.79 -21.97
CA PRO A 207 -19.12 -0.44 -23.05
C PRO A 207 -20.40 -1.29 -23.12
N LEU A 208 -20.36 -2.54 -22.63
CA LEU A 208 -21.46 -3.50 -22.70
C LEU A 208 -21.88 -4.09 -21.35
N ASN A 209 -21.06 -3.91 -20.31
CA ASN A 209 -21.34 -4.41 -18.96
C ASN A 209 -20.64 -3.52 -17.92
N SER A 210 -21.18 -3.45 -16.69
CA SER A 210 -20.45 -2.90 -15.56
C SER A 210 -19.26 -3.81 -15.25
N GLY A 211 -18.07 -3.26 -15.24
CA GLY A 211 -16.85 -3.99 -14.88
C GLY A 211 -16.71 -4.19 -13.38
N ASN A 212 -15.95 -5.21 -13.01
CA ASN A 212 -15.65 -5.53 -11.63
C ASN A 212 -14.43 -4.77 -11.13
N ALA A 213 -14.12 -4.98 -9.85
CA ALA A 213 -13.10 -4.32 -9.08
C ALA A 213 -11.74 -4.15 -9.75
N TYR A 214 -11.07 -3.08 -9.41
CA TYR A 214 -9.71 -2.76 -9.85
C TYR A 214 -8.67 -3.40 -8.93
N CYS A 215 -7.48 -3.63 -9.47
CA CYS A 215 -6.31 -3.82 -8.63
C CYS A 215 -5.87 -2.47 -8.06
N LEU A 216 -5.44 -2.48 -6.82
CA LEU A 216 -4.87 -1.32 -6.15
C LEU A 216 -3.37 -1.55 -5.96
N LEU A 217 -2.58 -0.66 -6.54
CA LEU A 217 -1.14 -0.62 -6.34
C LEU A 217 -0.79 0.65 -5.56
N TYR A 218 0.10 0.55 -4.60
CA TYR A 218 0.64 1.74 -3.96
C TYR A 218 2.13 1.61 -3.69
N THR A 219 2.80 2.76 -3.63
CA THR A 219 4.17 2.85 -3.15
C THR A 219 4.19 3.69 -1.89
N SER A 220 4.93 3.25 -0.89
CA SER A 220 5.11 4.02 0.33
C SER A 220 6.56 3.95 0.78
N ASP A 221 7.08 5.07 1.28
CA ASP A 221 8.33 5.09 2.01
C ASP A 221 8.08 4.65 3.46
N ALA A 222 8.94 3.79 3.98
CA ALA A 222 8.80 3.24 5.32
C ALA A 222 9.36 4.17 6.40
#